data_3c89b58bf407c7521c01b04affff7d85
#
_entry.id   3c89b58bf407c7521c01b04affff7d85
#
_cell.length_a   1.000
_cell.length_b   1.000
_cell.length_c   1.000
_cell.angle_alpha   90.00
_cell.angle_beta   90.00
_cell.angle_gamma   90.00
#
_symmetry.space_group_name_H-M   'P 1'
#
loop_
_entity.id
_entity.type
_entity.pdbx_description
1 polymer ?
#
loop_
_entity_poly.entity_id
_entity_poly.type
_entity_poly.pdbx_seq_one_letter_code
_entity_poly.pdbx_strand_id
1 'polypeptide(L)'
;MAVGRSLATLLVCAPLLLPAAPAGAQDAAQPPAAQHPGRAVVMSKCFQCHTDAMFRDHRTDRRGWEAAIYRMVGRGGLWTADEIKLMADYLVTDFGPGAKPAAPAR
;
A
#
# COMPACT_ATOMS: atom_id res chain seq x y z
N MET A 1 37.91 62.72 -39.92
CA MET A 1 38.65 61.59 -39.33
C MET A 1 38.00 61.26 -38.01
N ALA A 2 37.14 60.30 -37.87
CA ALA A 2 36.56 59.86 -36.62
C ALA A 2 36.41 58.37 -36.68
N VAL A 3 37.20 57.68 -35.91
CA VAL A 3 37.28 56.23 -35.80
C VAL A 3 36.19 55.78 -34.83
N GLY A 4 35.12 55.17 -35.30
CA GLY A 4 34.08 54.56 -34.47
C GLY A 4 34.53 53.22 -33.94
N ARG A 5 34.62 53.14 -32.62
CA ARG A 5 34.87 51.86 -31.91
C ARG A 5 33.52 51.23 -31.55
N SER A 6 33.16 50.19 -32.34
CA SER A 6 32.05 49.33 -32.00
C SER A 6 32.41 48.44 -30.82
N LEU A 7 31.73 48.61 -29.70
CA LEU A 7 31.74 47.65 -28.57
C LEU A 7 30.76 46.51 -28.94
N ALA A 8 31.28 45.35 -29.22
CA ALA A 8 30.50 44.14 -29.32
C ALA A 8 30.22 43.61 -27.92
N THR A 9 29.00 43.76 -27.48
CA THR A 9 28.51 43.15 -26.20
C THR A 9 28.27 41.65 -26.42
N LEU A 10 29.17 40.85 -25.90
CA LEU A 10 28.99 39.40 -25.87
C LEU A 10 27.97 39.04 -24.79
N LEU A 11 26.77 38.71 -25.18
CA LEU A 11 25.78 38.08 -24.28
C LEU A 11 26.23 36.65 -24.01
N VAL A 12 26.73 36.40 -22.83
CA VAL A 12 27.02 35.06 -22.31
C VAL A 12 25.70 34.46 -21.83
N CYS A 13 25.07 33.62 -22.67
CA CYS A 13 23.95 32.76 -22.28
C CYS A 13 24.48 31.64 -21.37
N ALA A 14 24.36 31.79 -20.07
CA ALA A 14 24.60 30.70 -19.14
C ALA A 14 23.43 29.72 -19.17
N PRO A 15 23.62 28.41 -19.45
CA PRO A 15 22.56 27.45 -19.31
C PRO A 15 22.27 27.21 -17.84
N LEU A 16 21.06 27.55 -17.38
CA LEU A 16 20.57 27.11 -16.09
C LEU A 16 20.36 25.58 -16.16
N LEU A 17 21.31 24.84 -15.61
CA LEU A 17 21.14 23.43 -15.30
C LEU A 17 20.19 23.35 -14.10
N LEU A 18 18.88 23.14 -14.37
CA LEU A 18 17.96 22.70 -13.31
C LEU A 18 18.33 21.25 -12.94
N PRO A 19 18.58 20.96 -11.65
CA PRO A 19 18.70 19.59 -11.22
C PRO A 19 17.35 18.90 -11.42
N ALA A 20 17.32 17.88 -12.29
CA ALA A 20 16.20 16.97 -12.37
C ALA A 20 16.10 16.24 -11.03
N ALA A 21 15.08 16.58 -10.24
CA ALA A 21 14.76 15.82 -9.06
C ALA A 21 14.39 14.38 -9.51
N PRO A 22 14.99 13.33 -8.91
CA PRO A 22 14.55 11.98 -9.16
C PRO A 22 13.09 11.91 -8.72
N ALA A 23 12.20 11.53 -9.63
CA ALA A 23 10.86 11.09 -9.31
C ALA A 23 11.02 9.80 -8.49
N GLY A 24 11.27 9.95 -7.20
CA GLY A 24 11.20 8.87 -6.24
C GLY A 24 9.77 8.36 -6.32
N ALA A 25 9.60 7.13 -6.79
CA ALA A 25 8.39 6.37 -6.55
C ALA A 25 8.18 6.45 -5.03
N GLN A 26 7.16 7.19 -4.62
CA GLN A 26 6.68 7.15 -3.25
C GLN A 26 6.04 5.76 -3.13
N ASP A 27 6.87 4.79 -2.71
CA ASP A 27 6.37 3.63 -2.01
C ASP A 27 5.57 4.22 -0.85
N ALA A 28 4.27 4.33 -1.04
CA ALA A 28 3.37 4.70 0.04
C ALA A 28 3.55 3.59 1.08
N ALA A 29 4.37 3.87 2.08
CA ALA A 29 4.67 2.93 3.15
C ALA A 29 3.33 2.44 3.69
N GLN A 30 2.99 1.18 3.41
CA GLN A 30 1.80 0.55 3.97
C GLN A 30 1.89 0.68 5.49
N PRO A 31 0.85 1.20 6.14
CA PRO A 31 0.87 1.32 7.59
C PRO A 31 1.15 -0.05 8.20
N PRO A 32 1.89 -0.10 9.32
CA PRO A 32 2.13 -1.36 10.03
C PRO A 32 0.81 -2.14 10.21
N ALA A 33 0.83 -3.45 10.06
CA ALA A 33 -0.36 -4.30 10.10
C ALA A 33 -1.29 -4.03 11.30
N ALA A 34 -0.72 -3.64 12.44
CA ALA A 34 -1.48 -3.23 13.63
C ALA A 34 -2.34 -1.97 13.43
N GLN A 35 -1.99 -1.10 12.48
CA GLN A 35 -2.68 0.15 12.18
C GLN A 35 -3.50 0.07 10.89
N HIS A 36 -3.49 -1.06 10.20
CA HIS A 36 -4.21 -1.22 8.94
C HIS A 36 -5.73 -1.14 9.19
N PRO A 37 -6.47 -0.28 8.45
CA PRO A 37 -7.92 -0.09 8.69
C PRO A 37 -8.71 -1.40 8.54
N GLY A 38 -8.30 -2.30 7.65
CA GLY A 38 -8.92 -3.62 7.48
C GLY A 38 -8.80 -4.53 8.71
N ARG A 39 -7.83 -4.28 9.61
CA ARG A 39 -7.70 -5.06 10.83
C ARG A 39 -8.95 -4.96 11.72
N ALA A 40 -9.46 -3.75 11.94
CA ALA A 40 -10.67 -3.54 12.73
C ALA A 40 -11.89 -4.26 12.11
N VAL A 41 -11.99 -4.24 10.78
CA VAL A 41 -13.05 -4.94 10.06
C VAL A 41 -12.92 -6.46 10.24
N VAL A 42 -11.73 -7.03 10.08
CA VAL A 42 -11.49 -8.47 10.32
C VAL A 42 -11.84 -8.85 11.76
N MET A 43 -11.37 -8.08 12.75
CA MET A 43 -11.65 -8.35 14.17
C MET A 43 -13.15 -8.31 14.48
N SER A 44 -13.90 -7.36 13.92
CA SER A 44 -15.32 -7.22 14.18
C SER A 44 -16.20 -8.19 13.40
N LYS A 45 -15.78 -8.58 12.20
CA LYS A 45 -16.62 -9.36 11.27
C LYS A 45 -16.25 -10.84 11.22
N CYS A 46 -14.96 -11.17 11.15
CA CYS A 46 -14.53 -12.57 11.06
C CYS A 46 -14.62 -13.30 12.40
N PHE A 47 -14.44 -12.60 13.52
CA PHE A 47 -14.42 -13.21 14.85
C PHE A 47 -15.79 -13.41 15.49
N GLN A 48 -16.86 -13.14 14.75
CA GLN A 48 -18.22 -13.43 15.22
C GLN A 48 -18.52 -14.93 15.29
N CYS A 49 -17.85 -15.74 14.45
CA CYS A 49 -18.12 -17.17 14.34
C CYS A 49 -16.96 -18.04 14.83
N HIS A 50 -15.72 -17.59 14.67
CA HIS A 50 -14.51 -18.33 15.06
C HIS A 50 -13.34 -17.36 15.30
N THR A 51 -12.25 -17.85 15.92
CA THR A 51 -11.06 -17.07 16.17
C THR A 51 -10.09 -17.09 14.98
N ASP A 52 -9.01 -16.32 15.07
CA ASP A 52 -7.89 -16.31 14.11
C ASP A 52 -7.17 -17.66 13.99
N ALA A 53 -7.36 -18.59 14.94
CA ALA A 53 -6.78 -19.93 14.87
C ALA A 53 -7.07 -20.65 13.55
N MET A 54 -8.17 -20.30 12.87
CA MET A 54 -8.54 -20.88 11.58
C MET A 54 -7.64 -20.41 10.42
N PHE A 55 -6.95 -19.30 10.55
CA PHE A 55 -6.19 -18.72 9.46
C PHE A 55 -4.82 -18.11 9.84
N ARG A 56 -4.47 -18.03 11.13
CA ARG A 56 -3.22 -17.38 11.59
C ARG A 56 -1.96 -17.96 10.94
N ASP A 57 -1.96 -19.25 10.65
CA ASP A 57 -0.83 -19.95 10.02
C ASP A 57 -0.99 -20.09 8.51
N HIS A 58 -2.10 -19.59 7.96
CA HIS A 58 -2.35 -19.63 6.54
C HIS A 58 -1.62 -18.49 5.83
N ARG A 59 -0.95 -18.80 4.72
CA ARG A 59 -0.23 -17.84 3.89
C ARG A 59 -0.67 -17.99 2.45
N THR A 60 -1.29 -16.95 1.92
CA THR A 60 -1.73 -16.94 0.52
C THR A 60 -1.74 -15.51 -0.03
N ASP A 61 -1.79 -15.40 -1.35
CA ASP A 61 -1.89 -14.14 -2.04
C ASP A 61 -3.28 -13.49 -1.90
N ARG A 62 -3.45 -12.32 -2.48
CA ARG A 62 -4.73 -11.59 -2.49
C ARG A 62 -5.88 -12.46 -3.00
N ARG A 63 -5.67 -13.17 -4.11
CA ARG A 63 -6.71 -14.00 -4.72
C ARG A 63 -7.15 -15.12 -3.78
N GLY A 64 -6.22 -15.74 -3.09
CA GLY A 64 -6.50 -16.77 -2.09
C GLY A 64 -7.29 -16.21 -0.91
N TRP A 65 -6.94 -15.02 -0.42
CA TRP A 65 -7.68 -14.37 0.67
C TRP A 65 -9.08 -13.92 0.25
N GLU A 66 -9.24 -13.34 -0.93
CA GLU A 66 -10.57 -12.99 -1.47
C GLU A 66 -11.45 -14.24 -1.62
N ALA A 67 -10.91 -15.33 -2.13
CA ALA A 67 -11.64 -16.60 -2.22
C ALA A 67 -12.06 -17.13 -0.84
N ALA A 68 -11.23 -16.95 0.18
CA ALA A 68 -11.58 -17.32 1.56
C ALA A 68 -12.71 -16.43 2.10
N ILE A 69 -12.64 -15.12 1.90
CA ILE A 69 -13.69 -14.17 2.30
C ILE A 69 -15.02 -14.52 1.62
N TYR A 70 -15.02 -14.73 0.31
CA TYR A 70 -16.27 -15.09 -0.43
C TYR A 70 -16.84 -16.43 -0.01
N ARG A 71 -16.01 -17.40 0.40
CA ARG A 71 -16.54 -18.64 1.01
C ARG A 71 -17.30 -18.36 2.31
N MET A 72 -16.87 -17.36 3.10
CA MET A 72 -17.58 -16.97 4.33
C MET A 72 -18.87 -16.20 4.01
N VAL A 73 -18.88 -15.36 2.96
CA VAL A 73 -20.12 -14.76 2.45
C VAL A 73 -21.13 -15.86 2.07
N GLY A 74 -20.70 -16.90 1.38
CA GLY A 74 -21.53 -18.07 1.06
C GLY A 74 -22.02 -18.85 2.29
N ARG A 75 -21.45 -18.63 3.47
CA ARG A 75 -21.86 -19.20 4.76
C ARG A 75 -22.65 -18.24 5.65
N GLY A 76 -23.05 -17.10 5.12
CA GLY A 76 -23.89 -16.12 5.81
C GLY A 76 -23.16 -14.85 6.29
N GLY A 77 -21.90 -14.64 5.90
CA GLY A 77 -21.21 -13.37 6.12
C GLY A 77 -21.88 -12.23 5.33
N LEU A 78 -22.40 -11.23 6.04
CA LEU A 78 -23.07 -10.08 5.44
C LEU A 78 -22.10 -8.89 5.45
N TRP A 79 -21.31 -8.75 4.40
CA TRP A 79 -20.27 -7.75 4.29
C TRP A 79 -20.43 -6.94 3.00
N THR A 80 -20.14 -5.65 3.06
CA THR A 80 -20.13 -4.78 1.90
C THR A 80 -18.89 -5.03 1.03
N ALA A 81 -18.93 -4.58 -0.21
CA ALA A 81 -17.77 -4.67 -1.12
C ALA A 81 -16.54 -3.95 -0.55
N ASP A 82 -16.74 -2.78 0.11
CA ASP A 82 -15.67 -2.02 0.73
C ASP A 82 -15.08 -2.74 1.95
N GLU A 83 -15.90 -3.37 2.77
CA GLU A 83 -15.44 -4.22 3.87
C GLU A 83 -14.63 -5.41 3.37
N ILE A 84 -15.10 -6.08 2.32
CA ILE A 84 -14.38 -7.19 1.68
C ILE A 84 -13.02 -6.74 1.18
N LYS A 85 -12.97 -5.58 0.51
CA LYS A 85 -11.71 -5.02 0.04
C LYS A 85 -10.75 -4.72 1.19
N LEU A 86 -11.22 -4.05 2.23
CA LEU A 86 -10.41 -3.72 3.41
C LEU A 86 -9.89 -4.97 4.12
N MET A 87 -10.73 -6.01 4.27
CA MET A 87 -10.32 -7.28 4.83
C MET A 87 -9.25 -7.97 3.98
N ALA A 88 -9.40 -8.00 2.66
CA ALA A 88 -8.43 -8.59 1.76
C ALA A 88 -7.10 -7.83 1.79
N ASP A 89 -7.13 -6.49 1.81
CA ASP A 89 -5.94 -5.65 1.92
C ASP A 89 -5.16 -5.94 3.22
N TYR A 90 -5.85 -6.05 4.33
CA TYR A 90 -5.24 -6.39 5.62
C TYR A 90 -4.67 -7.82 5.62
N LEU A 91 -5.46 -8.79 5.18
CA LEU A 91 -5.04 -10.20 5.22
C LEU A 91 -3.84 -10.47 4.31
N VAL A 92 -3.74 -9.83 3.15
CA VAL A 92 -2.55 -9.98 2.31
C VAL A 92 -1.32 -9.30 2.92
N THR A 93 -1.50 -8.22 3.66
CA THR A 93 -0.41 -7.51 4.34
C THR A 93 0.15 -8.34 5.50
N ASP A 94 -0.72 -8.87 6.33
CA ASP A 94 -0.36 -9.55 7.59
C ASP A 94 -0.15 -11.07 7.43
N PHE A 95 -0.83 -11.65 6.45
CA PHE A 95 -0.84 -13.10 6.19
C PHE A 95 -0.55 -13.44 4.72
N GLY A 96 0.10 -12.54 3.98
CA GLY A 96 0.56 -12.81 2.61
C GLY A 96 1.73 -13.79 2.55
N PRO A 97 2.14 -14.21 1.34
CA PRO A 97 3.18 -15.24 1.17
C PRO A 97 4.53 -14.93 1.81
N GLY A 98 4.86 -13.66 1.98
CA GLY A 98 6.11 -13.20 2.60
C GLY A 98 5.94 -12.64 4.01
N ALA A 99 4.72 -12.67 4.55
CA ALA A 99 4.44 -12.08 5.85
C ALA A 99 5.08 -12.91 6.97
N LYS A 100 5.75 -12.21 7.89
CA LYS A 100 6.22 -12.82 9.12
C LYS A 100 5.02 -13.20 9.98
N PRO A 101 5.00 -14.39 10.63
CA PRO A 101 3.92 -14.75 11.53
C PRO A 101 3.67 -13.64 12.55
N ALA A 102 2.41 -13.22 12.66
CA ALA A 102 2.03 -12.29 13.72
C ALA A 102 2.31 -12.93 15.07
N ALA A 103 2.86 -12.14 16.00
CA ALA A 103 2.98 -12.61 17.37
C ALA A 103 1.58 -12.97 17.90
N PRO A 104 1.44 -14.07 18.66
CA PRO A 104 0.13 -14.44 19.21
C PRO A 104 -0.43 -13.27 20.00
N ALA A 105 -1.68 -12.92 19.76
CA ALA A 105 -2.40 -11.94 20.55
C ALA A 105 -2.44 -12.46 21.98
N ARG A 106 -1.83 -11.70 22.89
CA ARG A 106 -1.85 -12.00 24.34
C ARG A 106 -3.19 -11.60 24.93
#